data_53dd3c126b2de3fe1c04a2c52c2310c1
#
_entry.id   53dd3c126b2de3fe1c04a2c52c2310c1
#
_cell.length_a   1.000
_cell.length_b   1.000
_cell.length_c   1.000
_cell.angle_alpha   90.00
_cell.angle_beta   90.00
_cell.angle_gamma   90.00
#
_symmetry.space_group_name_H-M   'P 1'
#
loop_
_entity.id
_entity.type
_entity.pdbx_description
1 polymer ?
#
loop_
_entity_poly.entity_id
_entity_poly.type
_entity_poly.pdbx_seq_one_letter_code
_entity_poly.pdbx_strand_id
1 'polypeptide(L)'
;MKLTSLTAALSFAASPLLAADDMTVLLDWFINPDHGPIIVAHEKGYFAEQDLEVEIIAPADPSDPPKLVAAGKAELAISYQPQLHLQIHEGLPLQRVGTLVATPLNCLLALADGPIQSPADLAGKKVGFSVGGVEEAVLGSILRHHGLSLNDVELVNVNWSLSPSLMS
;
A
#
# COMPACT_ATOMS: atom_id res chain seq x y z
N MET A 1 -44.58 67.56 -3.06
CA MET A 1 -43.27 66.99 -2.94
C MET A 1 -43.44 65.49 -2.63
N LYS A 2 -43.26 64.61 -3.59
CA LYS A 2 -43.33 63.15 -3.37
C LYS A 2 -41.87 62.59 -3.27
N LEU A 3 -41.50 62.11 -2.10
CA LEU A 3 -40.25 61.39 -1.95
C LEU A 3 -40.42 59.93 -2.44
N THR A 4 -39.73 59.58 -3.48
CA THR A 4 -39.58 58.18 -3.91
C THR A 4 -38.37 57.54 -3.23
N SER A 5 -38.63 56.63 -2.30
CA SER A 5 -37.58 55.81 -1.65
C SER A 5 -37.12 54.73 -2.61
N LEU A 6 -35.83 54.80 -2.99
CA LEU A 6 -35.18 53.79 -3.82
C LEU A 6 -34.58 52.73 -2.90
N THR A 7 -35.22 51.55 -2.81
CA THR A 7 -34.73 50.41 -2.05
C THR A 7 -33.76 49.64 -2.94
N ALA A 8 -32.46 49.72 -2.63
CA ALA A 8 -31.45 48.90 -3.30
C ALA A 8 -31.45 47.48 -2.68
N ALA A 9 -31.87 46.50 -3.47
CA ALA A 9 -31.76 45.08 -3.08
C ALA A 9 -30.30 44.59 -3.31
N LEU A 10 -29.58 44.34 -2.23
CA LEU A 10 -28.31 43.67 -2.31
C LEU A 10 -28.56 42.16 -2.54
N SER A 11 -28.33 41.68 -3.76
CA SER A 11 -28.32 40.27 -4.09
C SER A 11 -27.01 39.68 -3.62
N PHE A 12 -27.03 38.93 -2.50
CA PHE A 12 -25.94 38.07 -2.11
C PHE A 12 -25.90 36.88 -3.05
N ALA A 13 -24.93 36.87 -3.96
CA ALA A 13 -24.59 35.66 -4.73
C ALA A 13 -23.94 34.67 -3.76
N ALA A 14 -24.70 33.68 -3.30
CA ALA A 14 -24.14 32.52 -2.60
C ALA A 14 -23.30 31.76 -3.64
N SER A 15 -21.97 31.81 -3.50
CA SER A 15 -21.07 30.90 -4.20
C SER A 15 -21.41 29.48 -3.75
N PRO A 16 -21.57 28.51 -4.67
CA PRO A 16 -21.71 27.12 -4.26
C PRO A 16 -20.43 26.74 -3.48
N LEU A 17 -20.59 26.36 -2.23
CA LEU A 17 -19.54 25.65 -1.49
C LEU A 17 -19.40 24.32 -2.23
N LEU A 18 -18.34 24.15 -3.02
CA LEU A 18 -17.98 22.83 -3.53
C LEU A 18 -17.64 21.99 -2.29
N ALA A 19 -18.35 20.89 -2.10
CA ALA A 19 -17.98 19.91 -1.10
C ALA A 19 -16.61 19.34 -1.47
N ALA A 20 -15.77 19.06 -0.47
CA ALA A 20 -14.52 18.35 -0.69
C ALA A 20 -14.82 16.97 -1.30
N ASP A 21 -13.92 16.51 -2.16
CA ASP A 21 -14.04 15.16 -2.71
C ASP A 21 -13.53 14.14 -1.67
N ASP A 22 -14.37 13.16 -1.35
CA ASP A 22 -14.01 12.04 -0.45
C ASP A 22 -13.02 11.10 -1.14
N MET A 23 -11.97 10.70 -0.43
CA MET A 23 -10.96 9.76 -0.94
C MET A 23 -10.52 8.80 0.16
N THR A 24 -10.61 7.50 -0.10
CA THR A 24 -10.07 6.46 0.78
C THR A 24 -8.73 5.97 0.27
N VAL A 25 -7.70 6.03 1.13
CA VAL A 25 -6.35 5.50 0.89
C VAL A 25 -6.11 4.30 1.79
N LEU A 26 -6.00 3.12 1.19
CA LEU A 26 -5.66 1.89 1.91
C LEU A 26 -4.14 1.75 1.99
N LEU A 27 -3.61 1.53 3.19
CA LEU A 27 -2.20 1.23 3.38
C LEU A 27 -1.91 -0.24 3.04
N ASP A 28 -0.65 -0.57 2.80
CA ASP A 28 -0.19 -1.95 2.54
C ASP A 28 0.11 -2.73 3.82
N TRP A 29 0.28 -2.01 4.94
CA TRP A 29 0.68 -2.53 6.25
C TRP A 29 0.09 -1.68 7.38
N PHE A 30 0.36 -2.05 8.65
CA PHE A 30 0.10 -1.13 9.75
C PHE A 30 0.93 0.15 9.59
N ILE A 31 0.45 1.26 10.17
CA ILE A 31 1.13 2.57 10.07
C ILE A 31 2.58 2.45 10.54
N ASN A 32 3.50 2.88 9.70
CA ASN A 32 4.94 2.83 9.93
C ASN A 32 5.64 4.01 9.21
N PRO A 33 6.96 4.21 9.41
CA PRO A 33 7.67 5.36 8.81
C PRO A 33 7.60 5.48 7.29
N ASP A 34 7.41 4.38 6.54
CA ASP A 34 7.31 4.42 5.08
C ASP A 34 6.05 5.18 4.61
N HIS A 35 5.00 5.23 5.44
CA HIS A 35 3.80 6.02 5.21
C HIS A 35 3.95 7.50 5.61
N GLY A 36 5.12 7.91 6.12
CA GLY A 36 5.38 9.26 6.64
C GLY A 36 4.88 10.38 5.74
N PRO A 37 5.18 10.40 4.42
CA PRO A 37 4.72 11.46 3.54
C PRO A 37 3.19 11.61 3.50
N ILE A 38 2.44 10.51 3.49
CA ILE A 38 0.97 10.49 3.45
C ILE A 38 0.40 10.99 4.78
N ILE A 39 0.93 10.46 5.90
CA ILE A 39 0.49 10.85 7.24
C ILE A 39 0.80 12.33 7.50
N VAL A 40 1.97 12.81 7.12
CA VAL A 40 2.32 14.24 7.26
C VAL A 40 1.41 15.13 6.42
N ALA A 41 1.09 14.73 5.18
CA ALA A 41 0.17 15.48 4.34
C ALA A 41 -1.22 15.57 4.96
N HIS A 42 -1.72 14.48 5.54
CA HIS A 42 -3.00 14.45 6.25
C HIS A 42 -2.98 15.34 7.49
N GLU A 43 -2.01 15.16 8.40
CA GLU A 43 -1.90 15.90 9.66
C GLU A 43 -1.64 17.41 9.47
N LYS A 44 -1.01 17.79 8.34
CA LYS A 44 -0.75 19.19 8.01
C LYS A 44 -1.90 19.84 7.22
N GLY A 45 -2.94 19.09 6.88
CA GLY A 45 -4.09 19.60 6.13
C GLY A 45 -3.83 19.82 4.64
N TYR A 46 -2.74 19.29 4.07
CA TYR A 46 -2.39 19.49 2.66
C TYR A 46 -3.42 18.87 1.70
N PHE A 47 -4.14 17.84 2.13
CA PHE A 47 -5.24 17.29 1.35
C PHE A 47 -6.44 18.25 1.36
N ALA A 48 -6.79 18.80 2.52
CA ALA A 48 -7.88 19.77 2.64
C ALA A 48 -7.60 21.07 1.86
N GLU A 49 -6.33 21.48 1.71
CA GLU A 49 -5.93 22.60 0.84
C GLU A 49 -6.19 22.34 -0.64
N GLN A 50 -6.43 21.09 -1.01
CA GLN A 50 -6.77 20.64 -2.37
C GLN A 50 -8.24 20.20 -2.49
N ASP A 51 -9.09 20.61 -1.55
CA ASP A 51 -10.50 20.21 -1.49
C ASP A 51 -10.70 18.68 -1.44
N LEU A 52 -9.79 17.94 -0.76
CA LEU A 52 -9.88 16.51 -0.55
C LEU A 52 -10.11 16.18 0.93
N GLU A 53 -11.11 15.34 1.21
CA GLU A 53 -11.31 14.68 2.51
C GLU A 53 -10.76 13.24 2.42
N VAL A 54 -9.58 13.02 3.02
CA VAL A 54 -8.84 11.76 2.88
C VAL A 54 -8.98 10.90 4.12
N GLU A 55 -9.55 9.70 3.97
CA GLU A 55 -9.54 8.66 4.99
C GLU A 55 -8.37 7.70 4.75
N ILE A 56 -7.53 7.46 5.77
CA ILE A 56 -6.37 6.57 5.70
C ILE A 56 -6.66 5.33 6.54
N ILE A 57 -6.68 4.15 5.90
CA ILE A 57 -7.05 2.89 6.54
C ILE A 57 -5.90 1.88 6.44
N ALA A 58 -5.44 1.38 7.59
CA ALA A 58 -4.54 0.22 7.64
C ALA A 58 -5.33 -1.06 7.35
N PRO A 59 -4.82 -1.99 6.52
CA PRO A 59 -5.56 -3.19 6.16
C PRO A 59 -5.58 -4.23 7.29
N ALA A 60 -6.62 -5.05 7.31
CA ALA A 60 -6.66 -6.26 8.15
C ALA A 60 -5.77 -7.38 7.59
N ASP A 61 -5.69 -7.50 6.26
CA ASP A 61 -4.80 -8.40 5.52
C ASP A 61 -4.01 -7.58 4.49
N PRO A 62 -2.66 -7.62 4.51
CA PRO A 62 -1.83 -6.85 3.59
C PRO A 62 -1.98 -7.25 2.11
N SER A 63 -2.64 -8.35 1.80
CA SER A 63 -2.91 -8.77 0.42
C SER A 63 -4.19 -8.17 -0.18
N ASP A 64 -5.02 -7.49 0.64
CA ASP A 64 -6.35 -7.04 0.21
C ASP A 64 -6.41 -5.64 -0.43
N PRO A 65 -5.60 -4.64 -0.05
CA PRO A 65 -5.77 -3.27 -0.50
C PRO A 65 -5.92 -3.10 -2.01
N PRO A 66 -5.07 -3.67 -2.88
CA PRO A 66 -5.24 -3.54 -4.32
C PRO A 66 -6.53 -4.19 -4.85
N LYS A 67 -6.98 -5.29 -4.23
CA LYS A 67 -8.23 -5.97 -4.62
C LYS A 67 -9.44 -5.12 -4.29
N LEU A 68 -9.40 -4.39 -3.17
CA LEU A 68 -10.47 -3.49 -2.76
C LEU A 68 -10.57 -2.29 -3.72
N VAL A 69 -9.43 -1.73 -4.17
CA VAL A 69 -9.43 -0.71 -5.22
C VAL A 69 -9.96 -1.26 -6.53
N ALA A 70 -9.52 -2.45 -6.96
CA ALA A 70 -10.05 -3.09 -8.17
C ALA A 70 -11.57 -3.35 -8.11
N ALA A 71 -12.11 -3.54 -6.91
CA ALA A 71 -13.53 -3.72 -6.65
C ALA A 71 -14.31 -2.40 -6.46
N GLY A 72 -13.65 -1.23 -6.58
CA GLY A 72 -14.25 0.09 -6.37
C GLY A 72 -14.68 0.34 -4.93
N LYS A 73 -13.96 -0.21 -3.95
CA LYS A 73 -14.22 -0.03 -2.52
C LYS A 73 -13.31 1.00 -1.86
N ALA A 74 -12.32 1.46 -2.58
CA ALA A 74 -11.41 2.55 -2.21
C ALA A 74 -10.83 3.15 -3.51
N GLU A 75 -10.36 4.38 -3.45
CA GLU A 75 -9.80 5.10 -4.60
C GLU A 75 -8.33 4.76 -4.80
N LEU A 76 -7.57 4.64 -3.70
CA LEU A 76 -6.14 4.39 -3.76
C LEU A 76 -5.72 3.27 -2.79
N ALA A 77 -4.66 2.55 -3.16
CA ALA A 77 -3.97 1.63 -2.26
C ALA A 77 -2.47 1.77 -2.41
N ILE A 78 -1.77 1.68 -1.28
CA ILE A 78 -0.34 1.41 -1.28
C ILE A 78 -0.15 -0.07 -1.60
N SER A 79 0.80 -0.37 -2.46
CA SER A 79 1.08 -1.74 -2.90
C SER A 79 2.52 -1.85 -3.38
N TYR A 80 2.95 -3.08 -3.62
CA TYR A 80 4.29 -3.39 -4.09
C TYR A 80 4.29 -3.63 -5.60
N GLN A 81 5.33 -3.16 -6.28
CA GLN A 81 5.43 -3.28 -7.73
C GLN A 81 5.31 -4.72 -8.24
N PRO A 82 5.95 -5.76 -7.63
CA PRO A 82 5.78 -7.13 -8.07
C PRO A 82 4.34 -7.63 -7.93
N GLN A 83 3.66 -7.32 -6.82
CA GLN A 83 2.26 -7.67 -6.60
C GLN A 83 1.34 -7.04 -7.65
N LEU A 84 1.53 -5.74 -7.93
CA LEU A 84 0.76 -5.04 -8.94
C LEU A 84 0.88 -5.70 -10.32
N HIS A 85 2.11 -6.10 -10.73
CA HIS A 85 2.31 -6.78 -12.00
C HIS A 85 1.58 -8.12 -12.08
N LEU A 86 1.62 -8.92 -11.02
CA LEU A 86 0.89 -10.20 -10.94
C LEU A 86 -0.61 -9.98 -11.06
N GLN A 87 -1.16 -9.05 -10.29
CA GLN A 87 -2.60 -8.75 -10.26
C GLN A 87 -3.11 -8.20 -11.60
N ILE A 88 -2.34 -7.33 -12.27
CA ILE A 88 -2.67 -6.88 -13.63
C ILE A 88 -2.62 -8.05 -14.63
N HIS A 89 -1.66 -8.95 -14.50
CA HIS A 89 -1.58 -10.15 -15.34
C HIS A 89 -2.79 -11.08 -15.11
N GLU A 90 -3.31 -11.13 -13.90
CA GLU A 90 -4.52 -11.86 -13.52
C GLU A 90 -5.81 -11.14 -13.96
N GLY A 91 -5.71 -9.95 -14.54
CA GLY A 91 -6.83 -9.21 -15.11
C GLY A 91 -7.46 -8.17 -14.17
N LEU A 92 -6.87 -7.86 -13.02
CA LEU A 92 -7.37 -6.79 -12.16
C LEU A 92 -7.18 -5.42 -12.84
N PRO A 93 -8.22 -4.55 -12.85
CA PRO A 93 -8.18 -3.25 -13.53
C PRO A 93 -7.46 -2.21 -12.66
N LEU A 94 -6.16 -2.39 -12.48
CA LEU A 94 -5.30 -1.55 -11.65
C LEU A 94 -4.28 -0.81 -12.50
N GLN A 95 -3.87 0.38 -12.03
CA GLN A 95 -2.75 1.12 -12.60
C GLN A 95 -1.94 1.80 -11.48
N ARG A 96 -0.65 1.97 -11.70
CA ARG A 96 0.20 2.76 -10.82
C ARG A 96 0.07 4.24 -11.16
N VAL A 97 -0.30 5.05 -10.19
CA VAL A 97 -0.41 6.51 -10.31
C VAL A 97 0.76 7.27 -9.69
N GLY A 98 1.52 6.61 -8.81
CA GLY A 98 2.68 7.22 -8.15
C GLY A 98 3.61 6.18 -7.54
N THR A 99 4.74 6.65 -7.00
CA THR A 99 5.70 5.82 -6.26
C THR A 99 6.07 6.53 -4.97
N LEU A 100 5.79 5.89 -3.84
CA LEU A 100 6.11 6.42 -2.52
C LEU A 100 7.57 6.13 -2.15
N VAL A 101 8.00 4.87 -2.31
CA VAL A 101 9.37 4.42 -2.08
C VAL A 101 9.89 3.76 -3.35
N ALA A 102 11.04 4.25 -3.87
CA ALA A 102 11.58 3.80 -5.16
C ALA A 102 12.58 2.65 -5.05
N THR A 103 12.92 2.21 -3.83
CA THR A 103 13.86 1.11 -3.58
C THR A 103 13.12 -0.15 -3.12
N PRO A 104 13.63 -1.36 -3.40
CA PRO A 104 13.07 -2.59 -2.84
C PRO A 104 13.11 -2.57 -1.30
N LEU A 105 11.99 -2.95 -0.67
CA LEU A 105 11.86 -3.04 0.79
C LEU A 105 12.03 -4.48 1.29
N ASN A 106 12.04 -5.45 0.40
CA ASN A 106 12.10 -6.87 0.76
C ASN A 106 13.55 -7.32 0.95
N CYS A 107 13.77 -8.13 1.99
CA CYS A 107 15.04 -8.82 2.24
C CYS A 107 14.78 -10.23 2.81
N LEU A 108 15.78 -11.11 2.70
CA LEU A 108 15.81 -12.38 3.40
C LEU A 108 16.55 -12.19 4.72
N LEU A 109 15.95 -12.65 5.81
CA LEU A 109 16.54 -12.65 7.14
C LEU A 109 16.88 -14.10 7.53
N ALA A 110 18.09 -14.30 8.05
CA ALA A 110 18.52 -15.55 8.65
C ALA A 110 19.28 -15.26 9.95
N LEU A 111 19.38 -16.26 10.81
CA LEU A 111 20.22 -16.14 12.01
C LEU A 111 21.70 -16.03 11.59
N ALA A 112 22.42 -15.06 12.18
CA ALA A 112 23.82 -14.79 11.83
C ALA A 112 24.73 -16.02 12.01
N ASP A 113 24.51 -16.78 13.08
CA ASP A 113 25.26 -18.00 13.39
C ASP A 113 24.50 -19.26 12.94
N GLY A 114 23.47 -19.12 12.11
CA GLY A 114 22.65 -20.22 11.63
C GLY A 114 23.25 -20.95 10.42
N PRO A 115 22.60 -22.04 9.99
CA PRO A 115 23.08 -22.85 8.87
C PRO A 115 22.85 -22.21 7.49
N ILE A 116 22.10 -21.10 7.42
CA ILE A 116 21.77 -20.40 6.18
C ILE A 116 22.68 -19.17 6.07
N GLN A 117 23.67 -19.26 5.20
CA GLN A 117 24.65 -18.19 4.95
C GLN A 117 24.49 -17.59 3.54
N SER A 118 23.73 -18.25 2.68
CA SER A 118 23.43 -17.83 1.32
C SER A 118 22.04 -18.31 0.89
N PRO A 119 21.43 -17.71 -0.15
CA PRO A 119 20.18 -18.24 -0.70
C PRO A 119 20.25 -19.68 -1.21
N ALA A 120 21.43 -20.20 -1.55
CA ALA A 120 21.59 -21.60 -1.96
C ALA A 120 21.31 -22.58 -0.82
N ASP A 121 21.49 -22.15 0.43
CA ASP A 121 21.28 -22.99 1.63
C ASP A 121 19.79 -23.15 1.98
N LEU A 122 18.90 -22.49 1.22
CA LEU A 122 17.45 -22.55 1.44
C LEU A 122 16.81 -23.85 0.96
N ALA A 123 17.52 -24.71 0.22
CA ALA A 123 16.98 -25.99 -0.23
C ALA A 123 16.45 -26.84 0.93
N GLY A 124 15.17 -27.22 0.86
CA GLY A 124 14.47 -27.98 1.90
C GLY A 124 14.17 -27.21 3.18
N LYS A 125 14.33 -25.89 3.19
CA LYS A 125 14.07 -25.04 4.37
C LYS A 125 12.69 -24.41 4.32
N LYS A 126 12.22 -23.99 5.52
CA LYS A 126 11.03 -23.16 5.66
C LYS A 126 11.39 -21.69 5.47
N VAL A 127 10.61 -21.01 4.65
CA VAL A 127 10.73 -19.57 4.42
C VAL A 127 9.40 -18.90 4.78
N GLY A 128 9.43 -18.04 5.80
CA GLY A 128 8.28 -17.25 6.21
C GLY A 128 8.03 -16.09 5.24
N PHE A 129 6.77 -15.84 4.93
CA PHE A 129 6.34 -14.68 4.15
C PHE A 129 5.04 -14.10 4.73
N SER A 130 4.73 -12.84 4.42
CA SER A 130 3.52 -12.19 4.93
C SER A 130 2.61 -11.64 3.82
N VAL A 131 3.15 -11.11 2.74
CA VAL A 131 2.36 -10.56 1.65
C VAL A 131 2.36 -11.51 0.46
N GLY A 132 1.23 -12.17 0.23
CA GLY A 132 1.08 -13.09 -0.91
C GLY A 132 1.34 -12.41 -2.25
N GLY A 133 2.07 -13.09 -3.12
CA GLY A 133 2.43 -12.63 -4.46
C GLY A 133 3.72 -11.78 -4.51
N VAL A 134 4.05 -11.02 -3.48
CA VAL A 134 5.26 -10.17 -3.47
C VAL A 134 6.48 -11.00 -3.14
N GLU A 135 6.48 -11.60 -1.95
CA GLU A 135 7.62 -12.39 -1.47
C GLU A 135 7.88 -13.59 -2.36
N GLU A 136 6.82 -14.27 -2.84
CA GLU A 136 6.97 -15.40 -3.77
C GLU A 136 7.65 -14.98 -5.07
N ALA A 137 7.27 -13.83 -5.65
CA ALA A 137 7.86 -13.33 -6.89
C ALA A 137 9.35 -12.95 -6.68
N VAL A 138 9.66 -12.24 -5.60
CA VAL A 138 11.02 -11.81 -5.26
C VAL A 138 11.87 -13.03 -4.88
N LEU A 139 11.38 -13.87 -3.99
CA LEU A 139 12.06 -15.10 -3.55
C LEU A 139 12.32 -16.03 -4.73
N GLY A 140 11.31 -16.27 -5.58
CA GLY A 140 11.48 -17.10 -6.77
C GLY A 140 12.55 -16.58 -7.73
N SER A 141 12.73 -15.25 -7.82
CA SER A 141 13.82 -14.67 -8.59
C SER A 141 15.19 -14.93 -7.96
N ILE A 142 15.30 -14.76 -6.64
CA ILE A 142 16.54 -15.03 -5.89
C ILE A 142 16.91 -16.51 -6.00
N LEU A 143 15.96 -17.41 -5.75
CA LEU A 143 16.18 -18.86 -5.82
C LEU A 143 16.67 -19.30 -7.19
N ARG A 144 16.05 -18.83 -8.28
CA ARG A 144 16.48 -19.14 -9.65
C ARG A 144 17.93 -18.72 -9.93
N HIS A 145 18.36 -17.58 -9.38
CA HIS A 145 19.75 -17.14 -9.51
C HIS A 145 20.76 -18.08 -8.84
N HIS A 146 20.30 -18.85 -7.86
CA HIS A 146 21.08 -19.83 -7.13
C HIS A 146 20.78 -21.30 -7.54
N GLY A 147 20.11 -21.51 -8.68
CA GLY A 147 19.80 -22.84 -9.21
C GLY A 147 18.67 -23.57 -8.49
N LEU A 148 17.87 -22.84 -7.71
CA LEU A 148 16.71 -23.34 -6.95
C LEU A 148 15.40 -22.80 -7.54
N SER A 149 14.28 -23.35 -7.08
CA SER A 149 12.93 -22.89 -7.40
C SER A 149 12.09 -22.77 -6.12
N LEU A 150 10.89 -22.24 -6.23
CA LEU A 150 9.94 -22.20 -5.12
C LEU A 150 9.52 -23.61 -4.62
N ASN A 151 9.64 -24.64 -5.46
CA ASN A 151 9.37 -26.02 -5.09
C ASN A 151 10.46 -26.62 -4.18
N ASP A 152 11.62 -26.00 -4.13
CA ASP A 152 12.75 -26.45 -3.29
C ASP A 152 12.71 -25.89 -1.87
N VAL A 153 11.68 -25.08 -1.54
CA VAL A 153 11.48 -24.49 -0.21
C VAL A 153 10.05 -24.71 0.27
N GLU A 154 9.85 -24.74 1.59
CA GLU A 154 8.51 -24.75 2.19
C GLU A 154 8.10 -23.31 2.53
N LEU A 155 7.11 -22.75 1.82
CA LEU A 155 6.58 -21.42 2.09
C LEU A 155 5.57 -21.46 3.25
N VAL A 156 5.78 -20.62 4.26
CA VAL A 156 4.92 -20.52 5.44
C VAL A 156 4.40 -19.08 5.56
N ASN A 157 3.09 -18.90 5.44
CA ASN A 157 2.51 -17.59 5.71
C ASN A 157 2.54 -17.30 7.21
N VAL A 158 3.26 -16.27 7.60
CA VAL A 158 3.43 -15.85 9.00
C VAL A 158 2.63 -14.59 9.34
N ASN A 159 1.84 -14.10 8.38
CA ASN A 159 1.01 -12.91 8.51
C ASN A 159 1.83 -11.73 9.06
N TRP A 160 1.35 -11.06 10.11
CA TRP A 160 2.04 -9.92 10.74
C TRP A 160 3.25 -10.30 11.60
N SER A 161 3.43 -11.58 11.89
CA SER A 161 4.41 -12.08 12.85
C SER A 161 5.74 -12.46 12.22
N LEU A 162 6.45 -11.52 11.59
CA LEU A 162 7.84 -11.71 11.15
C LEU A 162 8.77 -11.70 12.37
N SER A 163 8.55 -12.61 13.30
CA SER A 163 9.37 -12.69 14.52
C SER A 163 10.59 -13.58 14.32
N PRO A 164 11.78 -13.15 14.75
CA PRO A 164 12.98 -14.01 14.79
C PRO A 164 12.78 -15.33 15.53
N SER A 165 11.81 -15.39 16.44
CA SER A 165 11.47 -16.64 17.15
C SER A 165 10.88 -17.74 16.25
N LEU A 166 10.43 -17.41 15.04
CA LEU A 166 9.99 -18.40 14.05
C LEU A 166 11.16 -19.02 13.26
N MET A 167 12.38 -18.48 13.42
CA MET A 167 13.59 -18.97 12.76
C MET A 167 14.36 -20.01 13.57
N SER A 168 13.88 -20.38 14.75
CA SER A 168 14.50 -21.35 15.66
C SER A 168 14.04 -22.78 15.38
#